data_9baddd24d1eb49b62b70464fa1412dfd
#
_entry.id   9baddd24d1eb49b62b70464fa1412dfd
#
_cell.length_a   1.000
_cell.length_b   1.000
_cell.length_c   1.000
_cell.angle_alpha   90.00
_cell.angle_beta   90.00
_cell.angle_gamma   90.00
#
_symmetry.space_group_name_H-M   'P 1'
#
loop_
_entity.id
_entity.type
_entity.pdbx_description
1 polymer ?
#
loop_
_entity_poly.entity_id
_entity_poly.type
_entity_poly.pdbx_seq_one_letter_code
_entity_poly.pdbx_strand_id
1 'polypeptide(L)'
;IKKGPAPSKKEILSTCLRIFNSFHFRRKWIEQHTVCPCGACQAMVKLSLKFVAHHGQLAEMKVGRFVTQSGTEMIVAHRLLKNSINNNEYLLLTEKLLEQVVDSSESIEMEWTKASDEYDSIGKVDYRFALLSDSRNRIPDPPGATINYPTDNTPYHEIPIAANFRDAYMEIMNIPGRAQWMPGLQGVEQDAPNVVIGSIHSCRFEDYEAIVSPIRMTFTDEEVFYAESCRINEMNLSLVHEFVFKKTSDLTCILATRFLNVGAHPIPEDVKELLFKRIENMAVGLKEYCERKKAS
;
A
#
# COMPACT_ATOMS: atom_id res chain seq x y z
N ILE A 1 -25.02 8.27 -0.72
CA ILE A 1 -26.23 9.03 -1.08
C ILE A 1 -26.63 9.84 0.14
N LYS A 2 -26.69 11.19 0.00
CA LYS A 2 -27.19 12.08 1.05
C LYS A 2 -28.70 12.29 0.81
N LYS A 3 -29.52 11.99 1.82
CA LYS A 3 -30.95 12.28 1.81
C LYS A 3 -31.22 13.67 2.39
N GLY A 4 -32.22 14.38 1.87
CA GLY A 4 -32.63 15.71 2.31
C GLY A 4 -32.34 16.78 1.26
N PRO A 5 -32.41 18.06 1.63
CA PRO A 5 -32.16 19.16 0.71
C PRO A 5 -30.75 19.11 0.14
N ALA A 6 -30.55 19.67 -1.06
CA ALA A 6 -29.23 19.74 -1.66
C ALA A 6 -28.28 20.53 -0.73
N PRO A 7 -27.03 20.04 -0.52
CA PRO A 7 -26.04 20.79 0.24
C PRO A 7 -25.61 22.02 -0.55
N SER A 8 -25.02 23.01 0.13
CA SER A 8 -24.42 24.14 -0.56
C SER A 8 -23.26 23.71 -1.47
N LYS A 9 -22.96 24.48 -2.51
CA LYS A 9 -21.82 24.22 -3.39
C LYS A 9 -20.51 24.12 -2.59
N LYS A 10 -20.31 24.98 -1.60
CA LYS A 10 -19.14 24.96 -0.69
C LYS A 10 -19.02 23.61 0.06
N GLU A 11 -20.13 23.08 0.58
CA GLU A 11 -20.11 21.78 1.27
C GLU A 11 -19.74 20.62 0.33
N ILE A 12 -20.26 20.64 -0.92
CA ILE A 12 -19.90 19.63 -1.92
C ILE A 12 -18.41 19.70 -2.22
N LEU A 13 -17.91 20.90 -2.55
CA LEU A 13 -16.50 21.11 -2.90
C LEU A 13 -15.57 20.75 -1.75
N SER A 14 -15.83 21.25 -0.55
CA SER A 14 -14.99 20.97 0.63
C SER A 14 -14.96 19.49 0.97
N THR A 15 -16.10 18.78 0.82
CA THR A 15 -16.17 17.34 1.08
C THR A 15 -15.38 16.55 0.03
N CYS A 16 -15.57 16.87 -1.26
CA CYS A 16 -14.82 16.20 -2.34
C CYS A 16 -13.31 16.44 -2.23
N LEU A 17 -12.88 17.68 -1.97
CA LEU A 17 -11.46 18.00 -1.80
C LEU A 17 -10.85 17.33 -0.58
N ARG A 18 -11.57 17.25 0.54
CA ARG A 18 -11.11 16.52 1.73
C ARG A 18 -10.91 15.05 1.44
N ILE A 19 -11.87 14.40 0.76
CA ILE A 19 -11.76 12.99 0.37
C ILE A 19 -10.59 12.82 -0.61
N PHE A 20 -10.46 13.70 -1.61
CA PHE A 20 -9.38 13.67 -2.61
C PHE A 20 -8.00 13.78 -1.94
N ASN A 21 -7.82 14.76 -1.06
CA ASN A 21 -6.55 14.99 -0.37
C ASN A 21 -6.19 13.81 0.54
N SER A 22 -7.16 13.28 1.31
CA SER A 22 -6.94 12.11 2.17
C SER A 22 -6.58 10.86 1.37
N PHE A 23 -7.27 10.63 0.23
CA PHE A 23 -6.99 9.51 -0.65
C PHE A 23 -5.57 9.58 -1.23
N HIS A 24 -5.19 10.72 -1.80
CA HIS A 24 -3.87 10.87 -2.42
C HIS A 24 -2.73 10.93 -1.40
N PHE A 25 -2.96 11.50 -0.22
CA PHE A 25 -1.99 11.42 0.89
C PHE A 25 -1.76 9.97 1.31
N ARG A 26 -2.85 9.19 1.49
CA ARG A 26 -2.74 7.77 1.83
C ARG A 26 -2.06 6.96 0.72
N ARG A 27 -2.33 7.28 -0.55
CA ARG A 27 -1.67 6.67 -1.70
C ARG A 27 -0.15 6.92 -1.68
N LYS A 28 0.28 8.19 -1.49
CA LYS A 28 1.71 8.54 -1.32
C LYS A 28 2.33 7.81 -0.13
N TRP A 29 1.58 7.73 0.98
CA TRP A 29 2.04 7.02 2.16
C TRP A 29 2.26 5.52 1.86
N ILE A 30 1.32 4.87 1.18
CA ILE A 30 1.46 3.47 0.78
C ILE A 30 2.65 3.29 -0.16
N GLU A 31 2.82 4.16 -1.15
CA GLU A 31 3.94 4.13 -2.11
C GLU A 31 5.30 4.14 -1.40
N GLN A 32 5.43 4.93 -0.34
CA GLN A 32 6.69 5.05 0.42
C GLN A 32 6.91 3.97 1.48
N HIS A 33 5.83 3.41 2.04
CA HIS A 33 5.91 2.52 3.20
C HIS A 33 5.59 1.05 2.89
N THR A 34 5.06 0.75 1.70
CA THR A 34 4.78 -0.64 1.37
C THR A 34 6.06 -1.44 1.19
N VAL A 35 6.07 -2.64 1.73
CA VAL A 35 7.13 -3.63 1.53
C VAL A 35 6.65 -4.79 0.65
N CYS A 36 5.41 -4.72 0.14
CA CYS A 36 4.81 -5.75 -0.70
C CYS A 36 4.93 -5.39 -2.18
N PRO A 37 5.69 -6.14 -3.00
CA PRO A 37 5.83 -5.91 -4.44
C PRO A 37 4.72 -6.57 -5.28
N CYS A 38 3.66 -7.11 -4.66
CA CYS A 38 2.60 -7.80 -5.40
C CYS A 38 1.84 -6.86 -6.34
N GLY A 39 1.24 -7.42 -7.40
CA GLY A 39 0.52 -6.65 -8.41
C GLY A 39 -0.61 -5.78 -7.85
N ALA A 40 -1.28 -6.21 -6.78
CA ALA A 40 -2.33 -5.43 -6.13
C ALA A 40 -1.78 -4.17 -5.45
N CYS A 41 -0.67 -4.28 -4.70
CA CYS A 41 0.00 -3.13 -4.08
C CYS A 41 0.56 -2.16 -5.12
N GLN A 42 1.16 -2.69 -6.21
CA GLN A 42 1.66 -1.88 -7.32
C GLN A 42 0.52 -1.18 -8.10
N ALA A 43 -0.64 -1.81 -8.24
CA ALA A 43 -1.81 -1.20 -8.86
C ALA A 43 -2.42 -0.09 -7.99
N MET A 44 -2.39 -0.24 -6.67
CA MET A 44 -2.97 0.72 -5.71
C MET A 44 -2.32 2.11 -5.84
N VAL A 45 -1.00 2.18 -6.03
CA VAL A 45 -0.29 3.47 -6.18
C VAL A 45 -0.59 4.19 -7.50
N LYS A 46 -1.22 3.51 -8.46
CA LYS A 46 -1.64 4.07 -9.76
C LYS A 46 -3.09 4.52 -9.77
N LEU A 47 -3.84 4.28 -8.69
CA LEU A 47 -5.24 4.68 -8.62
C LEU A 47 -5.40 6.20 -8.64
N SER A 48 -6.46 6.64 -9.29
CA SER A 48 -6.92 8.02 -9.33
C SER A 48 -8.35 8.12 -8.81
N LEU A 49 -8.80 9.30 -8.45
CA LEU A 49 -10.11 9.53 -7.89
C LEU A 49 -10.84 10.65 -8.64
N LYS A 50 -12.03 10.36 -9.12
CA LYS A 50 -12.95 11.33 -9.72
C LYS A 50 -14.26 11.37 -8.96
N PHE A 51 -14.93 12.50 -9.01
CA PHE A 51 -16.21 12.71 -8.36
C PHE A 51 -17.27 13.08 -9.39
N VAL A 52 -18.44 12.50 -9.22
CA VAL A 52 -19.65 12.87 -9.96
C VAL A 52 -20.73 13.17 -8.93
N ALA A 53 -21.27 14.39 -8.95
CA ALA A 53 -22.37 14.80 -8.12
C ALA A 53 -23.59 15.15 -8.97
N HIS A 54 -24.71 14.55 -8.63
CA HIS A 54 -25.98 14.69 -9.31
C HIS A 54 -27.10 14.80 -8.28
N HIS A 55 -28.15 15.56 -8.59
CA HIS A 55 -29.32 15.69 -7.74
C HIS A 55 -30.57 15.14 -8.45
N GLY A 56 -31.39 14.41 -7.71
CA GLY A 56 -32.68 13.94 -8.22
C GLY A 56 -33.42 13.05 -7.22
N GLN A 57 -34.65 12.70 -7.59
CA GLN A 57 -35.50 11.88 -6.76
C GLN A 57 -35.13 10.40 -6.87
N LEU A 58 -35.08 9.73 -5.73
CA LEU A 58 -34.82 8.30 -5.64
C LEU A 58 -36.00 7.60 -4.98
N ALA A 59 -36.38 6.44 -5.51
CA ALA A 59 -37.34 5.56 -4.88
C ALA A 59 -36.61 4.52 -3.98
N GLU A 60 -37.21 4.22 -2.84
CA GLU A 60 -36.75 3.10 -2.02
C GLU A 60 -37.39 1.81 -2.50
N MET A 61 -36.59 0.80 -2.76
CA MET A 61 -37.04 -0.53 -3.13
C MET A 61 -36.59 -1.53 -2.06
N LYS A 62 -37.54 -2.32 -1.55
CA LYS A 62 -37.26 -3.41 -0.62
C LYS A 62 -37.11 -4.73 -1.36
N VAL A 63 -35.99 -5.41 -1.16
CA VAL A 63 -35.73 -6.74 -1.70
C VAL A 63 -35.42 -7.65 -0.51
N GLY A 64 -36.43 -8.40 -0.05
CA GLY A 64 -36.33 -9.15 1.19
C GLY A 64 -36.07 -8.24 2.38
N ARG A 65 -34.98 -8.47 3.12
CA ARG A 65 -34.54 -7.64 4.27
C ARG A 65 -33.71 -6.41 3.89
N PHE A 66 -33.37 -6.27 2.62
CA PHE A 66 -32.51 -5.17 2.16
C PHE A 66 -33.34 -4.02 1.60
N VAL A 67 -32.96 -2.80 1.94
CA VAL A 67 -33.50 -1.58 1.37
C VAL A 67 -32.43 -1.00 0.43
N THR A 68 -32.77 -0.86 -0.84
CA THR A 68 -31.91 -0.25 -1.84
C THR A 68 -32.57 1.00 -2.45
N GLN A 69 -31.76 1.87 -3.03
CA GLN A 69 -32.24 3.04 -3.75
C GLN A 69 -32.31 2.73 -5.25
N SER A 70 -33.36 3.20 -5.91
CA SER A 70 -33.56 3.00 -7.33
C SER A 70 -34.12 4.28 -7.96
N GLY A 71 -34.00 4.41 -9.26
CA GLY A 71 -34.57 5.53 -10.02
C GLY A 71 -33.67 5.96 -11.18
N THR A 72 -34.24 6.71 -12.11
CA THR A 72 -33.56 7.24 -13.30
C THR A 72 -32.32 8.05 -12.92
N GLU A 73 -32.39 8.83 -11.86
CA GLU A 73 -31.30 9.71 -11.41
C GLU A 73 -30.08 8.89 -10.93
N MET A 74 -30.29 7.69 -10.40
CA MET A 74 -29.21 6.77 -10.09
C MET A 74 -28.50 6.29 -11.36
N ILE A 75 -29.30 5.98 -12.40
CA ILE A 75 -28.76 5.56 -13.70
C ILE A 75 -27.96 6.70 -14.34
N VAL A 76 -28.46 7.93 -14.28
CA VAL A 76 -27.74 9.13 -14.75
C VAL A 76 -26.38 9.25 -14.07
N ALA A 77 -26.35 9.20 -12.74
CA ALA A 77 -25.10 9.29 -11.98
C ALA A 77 -24.10 8.19 -12.36
N HIS A 78 -24.56 6.95 -12.56
CA HIS A 78 -23.71 5.85 -13.02
C HIS A 78 -23.19 6.01 -14.46
N ARG A 79 -24.03 6.51 -15.36
CA ARG A 79 -23.63 6.78 -16.75
C ARG A 79 -22.57 7.88 -16.81
N LEU A 80 -22.72 8.92 -16.02
CA LEU A 80 -21.74 10.02 -15.90
C LEU A 80 -20.36 9.57 -15.38
N LEU A 81 -20.20 8.39 -14.81
CA LEU A 81 -18.87 7.82 -14.52
C LEU A 81 -18.12 7.43 -15.81
N LYS A 82 -18.84 7.26 -16.94
CA LYS A 82 -18.30 6.98 -18.28
C LYS A 82 -18.61 8.15 -19.22
N ASN A 83 -18.13 9.33 -18.87
CA ASN A 83 -18.31 10.55 -19.65
C ASN A 83 -17.13 10.78 -20.62
N SER A 84 -17.24 11.83 -21.44
CA SER A 84 -16.27 12.21 -22.48
C SER A 84 -15.04 12.98 -21.96
N ILE A 85 -14.94 13.25 -20.65
CA ILE A 85 -13.81 13.99 -20.07
C ILE A 85 -12.54 13.13 -20.17
N ASN A 86 -11.57 13.59 -20.95
CA ASN A 86 -10.28 12.91 -21.10
C ASN A 86 -9.34 13.21 -19.92
N ASN A 87 -9.78 12.87 -18.71
CA ASN A 87 -9.02 12.96 -17.48
C ASN A 87 -9.59 11.98 -16.45
N ASN A 88 -8.76 11.52 -15.50
CA ASN A 88 -9.16 10.60 -14.45
C ASN A 88 -9.29 11.26 -13.06
N GLU A 89 -8.97 12.56 -12.94
CA GLU A 89 -9.02 13.30 -11.69
C GLU A 89 -9.77 14.63 -11.90
N TYR A 90 -11.05 14.61 -11.65
CA TYR A 90 -11.94 15.77 -11.77
C TYR A 90 -13.12 15.68 -10.82
N LEU A 91 -13.76 16.81 -10.60
CA LEU A 91 -15.06 16.94 -9.97
C LEU A 91 -16.07 17.40 -11.02
N LEU A 92 -17.11 16.60 -11.25
CA LEU A 92 -18.24 16.89 -12.15
C LEU A 92 -19.50 17.18 -11.34
N LEU A 93 -20.14 18.30 -11.63
CA LEU A 93 -21.43 18.71 -11.08
C LEU A 93 -22.43 18.87 -12.24
N THR A 94 -23.55 18.17 -12.20
CA THR A 94 -24.60 18.34 -13.22
C THR A 94 -25.30 19.70 -13.10
N GLU A 95 -25.78 20.30 -14.21
CA GLU A 95 -26.53 21.54 -14.15
C GLU A 95 -27.79 21.36 -13.28
N LYS A 96 -28.46 20.21 -13.33
CA LYS A 96 -29.58 19.86 -12.46
C LYS A 96 -29.26 19.94 -10.95
N LEU A 97 -28.03 19.59 -10.56
CA LEU A 97 -27.56 19.79 -9.18
C LEU A 97 -27.34 21.28 -8.91
N LEU A 98 -26.66 21.98 -9.83
CA LEU A 98 -26.32 23.39 -9.67
C LEU A 98 -27.54 24.31 -9.56
N GLU A 99 -28.66 23.96 -10.16
CA GLU A 99 -29.96 24.66 -10.00
C GLU A 99 -30.55 24.52 -8.60
N GLN A 100 -30.16 23.50 -7.85
CA GLN A 100 -30.69 23.21 -6.51
C GLN A 100 -29.78 23.69 -5.38
N VAL A 101 -28.51 24.02 -5.68
CA VAL A 101 -27.55 24.44 -4.65
C VAL A 101 -27.55 25.97 -4.51
N VAL A 102 -27.48 26.40 -3.27
CA VAL A 102 -27.33 27.84 -2.97
C VAL A 102 -25.85 28.19 -3.11
N ASP A 103 -25.55 29.20 -3.95
CA ASP A 103 -24.21 29.78 -3.99
C ASP A 103 -23.93 30.49 -2.66
N SER A 104 -22.95 30.04 -1.91
CA SER A 104 -22.44 30.76 -0.74
C SER A 104 -21.47 31.86 -1.20
N SER A 105 -21.46 33.00 -0.53
CA SER A 105 -20.56 34.12 -0.81
C SER A 105 -19.06 33.79 -0.68
N GLU A 106 -18.73 32.66 -0.08
CA GLU A 106 -17.37 32.11 0.00
C GLU A 106 -17.23 30.94 -0.98
N SER A 107 -16.75 31.21 -2.20
CA SER A 107 -16.48 30.18 -3.21
C SER A 107 -15.05 29.65 -3.07
N ILE A 108 -14.89 28.34 -3.14
CA ILE A 108 -13.59 27.73 -3.43
C ILE A 108 -13.34 28.00 -4.93
N GLU A 109 -12.31 28.79 -5.23
CA GLU A 109 -11.95 29.10 -6.61
C GLU A 109 -11.47 27.84 -7.33
N MET A 110 -12.14 27.52 -8.44
CA MET A 110 -11.81 26.44 -9.34
C MET A 110 -12.17 26.85 -10.76
N GLU A 111 -11.36 26.47 -11.73
CA GLU A 111 -11.67 26.65 -13.14
C GLU A 111 -12.70 25.62 -13.61
N TRP A 112 -13.89 26.10 -14.01
CA TRP A 112 -14.99 25.25 -14.43
C TRP A 112 -15.15 25.25 -15.95
N THR A 113 -15.14 24.05 -16.53
CA THR A 113 -15.46 23.83 -17.94
C THR A 113 -16.87 23.29 -18.06
N LYS A 114 -17.67 23.88 -18.97
CA LYS A 114 -18.99 23.37 -19.32
C LYS A 114 -18.87 22.29 -20.39
N ALA A 115 -19.61 21.21 -20.22
CA ALA A 115 -19.68 20.11 -21.19
C ALA A 115 -21.03 19.39 -21.10
N SER A 116 -21.26 18.46 -22.01
CA SER A 116 -22.44 17.61 -22.02
C SER A 116 -22.13 16.26 -22.67
N ASP A 117 -22.81 15.23 -22.24
CA ASP A 117 -22.82 13.92 -22.88
C ASP A 117 -24.26 13.50 -23.20
N GLU A 118 -24.41 12.70 -24.24
CA GLU A 118 -25.69 12.12 -24.63
C GLU A 118 -25.67 10.61 -24.39
N TYR A 119 -26.67 10.10 -23.71
CA TYR A 119 -26.78 8.70 -23.36
C TYR A 119 -28.09 8.12 -23.90
N ASP A 120 -28.02 6.91 -24.46
CA ASP A 120 -29.22 6.18 -24.88
C ASP A 120 -30.20 6.07 -23.70
N SER A 121 -31.47 6.31 -23.96
CA SER A 121 -32.58 6.24 -22.99
C SER A 121 -32.59 7.30 -21.87
N ILE A 122 -31.58 8.17 -21.79
CA ILE A 122 -31.50 9.28 -20.83
C ILE A 122 -31.57 10.62 -21.56
N GLY A 123 -30.96 10.70 -22.76
CA GLY A 123 -30.77 11.92 -23.50
C GLY A 123 -29.54 12.71 -23.07
N LYS A 124 -29.52 13.99 -23.39
CA LYS A 124 -28.44 14.91 -23.12
C LYS A 124 -28.38 15.29 -21.63
N VAL A 125 -27.19 15.19 -21.04
CA VAL A 125 -26.93 15.62 -19.67
C VAL A 125 -25.86 16.70 -19.67
N ASP A 126 -26.24 17.92 -19.30
CA ASP A 126 -25.34 19.07 -19.18
C ASP A 126 -24.70 19.11 -17.80
N TYR A 127 -23.40 19.43 -17.76
CA TYR A 127 -22.62 19.48 -16.51
C TYR A 127 -21.47 20.48 -16.60
N ARG A 128 -20.89 20.78 -15.44
CA ARG A 128 -19.60 21.47 -15.33
C ARG A 128 -18.61 20.55 -14.63
N PHE A 129 -17.36 20.63 -15.05
CA PHE A 129 -16.31 19.92 -14.35
C PHE A 129 -15.09 20.82 -14.11
N ALA A 130 -14.36 20.49 -13.06
CA ALA A 130 -13.07 21.11 -12.73
C ALA A 130 -12.02 20.02 -12.53
N LEU A 131 -10.84 20.22 -13.08
CA LEU A 131 -9.71 19.31 -12.90
C LEU A 131 -9.15 19.44 -11.48
N LEU A 132 -8.65 18.34 -10.93
CA LEU A 132 -8.09 18.27 -9.57
C LEU A 132 -6.57 18.17 -9.54
N SER A 133 -5.90 18.30 -10.70
CA SER A 133 -4.44 18.23 -10.81
C SER A 133 -3.70 19.20 -9.89
N ASP A 134 -4.17 20.46 -9.81
CA ASP A 134 -3.57 21.47 -8.95
C ASP A 134 -3.74 21.15 -7.47
N SER A 135 -4.89 20.60 -7.08
CA SER A 135 -5.13 20.12 -5.73
C SER A 135 -4.20 18.97 -5.39
N ARG A 136 -3.97 18.05 -6.33
CA ARG A 136 -3.03 16.93 -6.17
C ARG A 136 -1.59 17.40 -5.92
N ASN A 137 -1.13 18.41 -6.67
CA ASN A 137 0.23 18.95 -6.56
C ASN A 137 0.49 19.64 -5.20
N ARG A 138 -0.56 20.07 -4.50
CA ARG A 138 -0.46 20.70 -3.18
C ARG A 138 -0.45 19.71 -2.02
N ILE A 139 -0.70 18.41 -2.26
CA ILE A 139 -0.71 17.39 -1.22
C ILE A 139 0.74 17.14 -0.76
N PRO A 140 1.03 17.35 0.55
CA PRO A 140 2.37 17.16 1.08
C PRO A 140 2.83 15.71 0.94
N ASP A 141 4.12 15.51 0.89
CA ASP A 141 4.69 14.17 0.99
C ASP A 141 4.57 13.68 2.45
N PRO A 142 4.27 12.41 2.65
CA PRO A 142 4.29 11.81 3.98
C PRO A 142 5.73 11.82 4.53
N PRO A 143 5.90 11.72 5.86
CA PRO A 143 7.23 11.55 6.45
C PRO A 143 7.99 10.41 5.78
N GLY A 144 9.28 10.59 5.55
CA GLY A 144 10.12 9.60 4.89
C GLY A 144 10.08 8.25 5.60
N ALA A 145 10.01 7.18 4.81
CA ALA A 145 9.96 5.80 5.28
C ALA A 145 11.34 5.19 5.49
N THR A 146 12.41 5.85 5.03
CA THR A 146 13.76 5.30 5.09
C THR A 146 14.42 5.63 6.41
N ILE A 147 14.80 4.61 7.17
CA ILE A 147 15.65 4.73 8.35
C ILE A 147 17.10 4.57 7.90
N ASN A 148 17.92 5.58 8.16
CA ASN A 148 19.36 5.49 7.91
C ASN A 148 20.02 4.65 9.02
N TYR A 149 20.82 3.69 8.62
CA TYR A 149 21.66 2.90 9.51
C TYR A 149 23.07 2.79 8.93
N PRO A 150 24.11 2.61 9.80
CA PRO A 150 25.46 2.45 9.34
C PRO A 150 25.59 1.23 8.42
N THR A 151 26.33 1.38 7.33
CA THR A 151 26.77 0.26 6.51
C THR A 151 28.19 -0.11 6.93
N ASP A 152 28.48 -1.37 7.08
CA ASP A 152 29.81 -1.90 7.30
C ASP A 152 30.18 -2.90 6.20
N ASN A 153 31.41 -3.43 6.25
CA ASN A 153 31.92 -4.37 5.28
C ASN A 153 31.65 -5.85 5.67
N THR A 154 30.70 -6.12 6.56
CA THR A 154 30.30 -7.50 6.86
C THR A 154 29.89 -8.21 5.58
N PRO A 155 30.51 -9.34 5.23
CA PRO A 155 30.20 -10.03 3.98
C PRO A 155 28.79 -10.61 4.00
N TYR A 156 28.18 -10.69 2.82
CA TYR A 156 26.94 -11.42 2.65
C TYR A 156 27.20 -12.92 2.58
N HIS A 157 26.31 -13.70 3.18
CA HIS A 157 26.15 -15.12 2.88
C HIS A 157 25.23 -15.23 1.64
N GLU A 158 25.72 -15.88 0.59
CA GLU A 158 25.00 -16.02 -0.68
C GLU A 158 24.61 -17.48 -0.92
N ILE A 159 23.37 -17.72 -1.36
CA ILE A 159 22.85 -19.04 -1.69
C ILE A 159 21.94 -18.97 -2.92
N PRO A 160 22.07 -19.86 -3.92
CA PRO A 160 21.14 -19.95 -5.03
C PRO A 160 19.85 -20.62 -4.60
N ILE A 161 18.70 -20.09 -5.08
CA ILE A 161 17.36 -20.62 -4.84
C ILE A 161 16.70 -20.89 -6.19
N ALA A 162 16.16 -22.12 -6.39
CA ALA A 162 15.42 -22.49 -7.60
C ALA A 162 13.96 -22.02 -7.55
N ALA A 163 13.76 -20.72 -7.27
CA ALA A 163 12.48 -20.04 -7.30
C ALA A 163 12.62 -18.63 -7.87
N ASN A 164 11.52 -18.06 -8.37
CA ASN A 164 11.49 -16.65 -8.77
C ASN A 164 11.84 -15.74 -7.58
N PHE A 165 12.64 -14.71 -7.79
CA PHE A 165 13.12 -13.83 -6.74
C PHE A 165 11.99 -13.10 -5.98
N ARG A 166 10.88 -12.77 -6.65
CA ARG A 166 9.70 -12.15 -6.03
C ARG A 166 8.96 -13.14 -5.14
N ASP A 167 8.80 -14.39 -5.61
CA ASP A 167 8.14 -15.44 -4.85
C ASP A 167 8.94 -15.78 -3.59
N ALA A 168 10.26 -15.94 -3.73
CA ALA A 168 11.16 -16.17 -2.58
C ALA A 168 11.10 -15.00 -1.57
N TYR A 169 11.09 -13.76 -2.04
CA TYR A 169 10.91 -12.60 -1.16
C TYR A 169 9.55 -12.59 -0.46
N MET A 170 8.47 -13.00 -1.16
CA MET A 170 7.13 -13.05 -0.54
C MET A 170 7.06 -14.02 0.66
N GLU A 171 7.92 -15.04 0.71
CA GLU A 171 8.00 -15.93 1.89
C GLU A 171 8.63 -15.23 3.10
N ILE A 172 9.55 -14.27 2.89
CA ILE A 172 10.03 -13.39 3.96
C ILE A 172 8.88 -12.51 4.49
N MET A 173 8.03 -12.01 3.59
CA MET A 173 6.90 -11.13 3.94
C MET A 173 5.70 -11.86 4.53
N ASN A 174 5.63 -13.18 4.36
CA ASN A 174 4.63 -14.03 5.01
C ASN A 174 5.03 -14.28 6.47
N ILE A 175 4.88 -13.26 7.32
CA ILE A 175 5.32 -13.29 8.71
C ILE A 175 4.79 -14.52 9.47
N PRO A 176 3.48 -14.87 9.43
CA PRO A 176 2.97 -16.09 10.08
C PRO A 176 3.57 -17.38 9.52
N GLY A 177 3.96 -17.37 8.24
CA GLY A 177 4.54 -18.53 7.56
C GLY A 177 6.03 -18.75 7.87
N ARG A 178 6.73 -17.79 8.47
CA ARG A 178 8.16 -17.88 8.77
C ARG A 178 8.54 -19.13 9.59
N ALA A 179 7.67 -19.59 10.48
CA ALA A 179 7.89 -20.80 11.27
C ALA A 179 8.01 -22.10 10.43
N GLN A 180 7.59 -22.07 9.16
CA GLN A 180 7.68 -23.24 8.28
C GLN A 180 9.08 -23.44 7.66
N TRP A 181 9.90 -22.38 7.68
CA TRP A 181 11.21 -22.41 7.05
C TRP A 181 12.34 -21.85 7.94
N MET A 182 12.02 -21.07 8.98
CA MET A 182 13.01 -20.48 9.86
C MET A 182 13.34 -21.44 11.03
N PRO A 183 14.55 -22.01 11.10
CA PRO A 183 14.90 -23.00 12.11
C PRO A 183 14.78 -22.44 13.53
N GLY A 184 14.15 -23.21 14.42
CA GLY A 184 13.98 -22.85 15.83
C GLY A 184 12.91 -21.82 16.13
N LEU A 185 12.23 -21.26 15.12
CA LEU A 185 11.12 -20.33 15.32
C LEU A 185 9.88 -21.08 15.79
N GLN A 186 9.41 -20.80 17.01
CA GLN A 186 8.26 -21.43 17.63
C GLN A 186 6.93 -20.70 17.34
N GLY A 187 7.00 -19.40 17.11
CA GLY A 187 5.81 -18.60 16.82
C GLY A 187 6.14 -17.15 16.49
N VAL A 188 5.18 -16.49 15.88
CA VAL A 188 5.26 -15.08 15.53
C VAL A 188 3.99 -14.37 15.98
N GLU A 189 4.14 -13.20 16.59
CA GLU A 189 3.06 -12.28 16.91
C GLU A 189 3.28 -10.98 16.15
N GLN A 190 2.23 -10.41 15.54
CA GLN A 190 2.33 -9.15 14.81
C GLN A 190 1.25 -8.18 15.27
N ASP A 191 1.59 -6.90 15.36
CA ASP A 191 0.71 -5.83 15.82
C ASP A 191 -0.28 -5.35 14.76
N ALA A 192 -0.03 -5.65 13.49
CA ALA A 192 -0.85 -5.21 12.37
C ALA A 192 -1.03 -6.30 11.31
N PRO A 193 -2.20 -6.38 10.65
CA PRO A 193 -2.46 -7.40 9.62
C PRO A 193 -1.59 -7.21 8.36
N ASN A 194 -1.09 -6.00 8.12
CA ASN A 194 -0.27 -5.67 6.96
C ASN A 194 1.13 -5.27 7.40
N VAL A 195 2.12 -5.88 6.79
CA VAL A 195 3.52 -5.52 6.99
C VAL A 195 3.86 -4.27 6.19
N VAL A 196 4.30 -3.23 6.89
CA VAL A 196 4.76 -1.96 6.31
C VAL A 196 6.02 -1.51 7.05
N ILE A 197 6.77 -0.57 6.48
CA ILE A 197 7.91 0.01 7.19
C ILE A 197 7.44 0.58 8.53
N GLY A 198 8.11 0.18 9.62
CA GLY A 198 7.81 0.58 10.98
C GLY A 198 6.75 -0.25 11.71
N SER A 199 6.08 -1.23 11.06
CA SER A 199 5.24 -2.20 11.78
C SER A 199 6.12 -3.13 12.63
N ILE A 200 5.57 -3.65 13.73
CA ILE A 200 6.31 -4.48 14.66
C ILE A 200 5.76 -5.91 14.62
N HIS A 201 6.65 -6.87 14.64
CA HIS A 201 6.30 -8.25 14.94
C HIS A 201 7.38 -8.86 15.85
N SER A 202 7.00 -9.82 16.68
CA SER A 202 7.91 -10.57 17.52
C SER A 202 8.07 -12.00 17.00
N CYS A 203 9.30 -12.48 17.03
CA CYS A 203 9.68 -13.83 16.66
C CYS A 203 10.17 -14.56 17.92
N ARG A 204 9.40 -15.55 18.40
CA ARG A 204 9.71 -16.30 19.61
C ARG A 204 10.51 -17.56 19.28
N PHE A 205 11.67 -17.67 19.91
CA PHE A 205 12.53 -18.83 19.90
C PHE A 205 12.53 -19.50 21.29
N GLU A 206 13.24 -20.61 21.47
CA GLU A 206 13.26 -21.34 22.73
C GLU A 206 13.84 -20.49 23.89
N ASP A 207 14.96 -19.80 23.63
CA ASP A 207 15.71 -19.08 24.63
C ASP A 207 15.59 -17.57 24.59
N TYR A 208 14.94 -17.00 23.57
CA TYR A 208 14.80 -15.55 23.39
C TYR A 208 13.65 -15.13 22.48
N GLU A 209 13.33 -13.87 22.56
CA GLU A 209 12.39 -13.20 21.66
C GLU A 209 13.10 -12.10 20.86
N ALA A 210 12.91 -12.12 19.55
CA ALA A 210 13.41 -11.08 18.67
C ALA A 210 12.26 -10.13 18.26
N ILE A 211 12.39 -8.85 18.60
CA ILE A 211 11.48 -7.79 18.17
C ILE A 211 11.98 -7.26 16.83
N VAL A 212 11.15 -7.39 15.81
CA VAL A 212 11.53 -7.13 14.42
C VAL A 212 10.63 -6.07 13.80
N SER A 213 11.23 -5.17 13.01
CA SER A 213 10.51 -4.14 12.28
C SER A 213 11.13 -3.90 10.90
N PRO A 214 10.37 -3.94 9.81
CA PRO A 214 10.82 -3.49 8.49
C PRO A 214 11.30 -2.04 8.54
N ILE A 215 12.47 -1.76 7.99
CA ILE A 215 13.07 -0.41 8.00
C ILE A 215 13.39 0.12 6.61
N ARG A 216 13.59 -0.76 5.63
CA ARG A 216 13.89 -0.36 4.27
C ARG A 216 13.50 -1.43 3.27
N MET A 217 13.00 -0.98 2.11
CA MET A 217 12.74 -1.85 0.97
C MET A 217 13.00 -1.07 -0.32
N THR A 218 13.69 -1.69 -1.27
CA THR A 218 13.75 -1.24 -2.66
C THR A 218 13.44 -2.40 -3.58
N PHE A 219 12.79 -2.09 -4.69
CA PHE A 219 12.30 -3.08 -5.63
C PHE A 219 12.56 -2.63 -7.07
N THR A 220 13.15 -3.50 -7.85
CA THR A 220 13.37 -3.34 -9.29
C THR A 220 12.90 -4.58 -10.04
N ASP A 221 13.01 -4.60 -11.37
CA ASP A 221 12.72 -5.79 -12.16
C ASP A 221 13.77 -6.90 -12.02
N GLU A 222 14.94 -6.59 -11.44
CA GLU A 222 16.08 -7.49 -11.31
C GLU A 222 16.41 -7.83 -9.85
N GLU A 223 15.94 -7.03 -8.88
CA GLU A 223 16.36 -7.17 -7.49
C GLU A 223 15.30 -6.69 -6.50
N VAL A 224 15.22 -7.36 -5.37
CA VAL A 224 14.58 -6.85 -4.16
C VAL A 224 15.63 -6.72 -3.06
N PHE A 225 15.79 -5.52 -2.51
CA PHE A 225 16.48 -5.28 -1.26
C PHE A 225 15.47 -5.07 -0.15
N TYR A 226 15.63 -5.78 0.96
CA TYR A 226 14.80 -5.64 2.15
C TYR A 226 15.67 -5.64 3.40
N ALA A 227 15.38 -4.76 4.34
CA ALA A 227 16.05 -4.73 5.63
C ALA A 227 15.04 -4.59 6.77
N GLU A 228 15.29 -5.32 7.84
CA GLU A 228 14.54 -5.23 9.09
C GLU A 228 15.47 -5.01 10.28
N SER A 229 15.08 -4.13 11.21
CA SER A 229 15.73 -4.04 12.52
C SER A 229 15.33 -5.26 13.34
N CYS A 230 16.27 -5.78 14.08
CA CYS A 230 16.08 -6.93 14.96
C CYS A 230 16.69 -6.62 16.32
N ARG A 231 15.89 -6.64 17.38
CA ARG A 231 16.35 -6.43 18.76
C ARG A 231 16.08 -7.66 19.60
N ILE A 232 17.11 -8.14 20.26
CA ILE A 232 17.07 -9.28 21.18
C ILE A 232 17.52 -8.77 22.55
N ASN A 233 16.56 -8.55 23.44
CA ASN A 233 16.82 -7.91 24.73
C ASN A 233 17.65 -8.82 25.65
N GLU A 234 17.39 -10.11 25.65
CA GLU A 234 18.08 -11.13 26.47
C GLU A 234 19.58 -11.18 26.18
N MET A 235 19.99 -10.85 24.96
CA MET A 235 21.37 -10.82 24.50
C MET A 235 21.95 -9.41 24.41
N ASN A 236 21.16 -8.37 24.71
CA ASN A 236 21.51 -6.95 24.48
C ASN A 236 22.00 -6.68 23.06
N LEU A 237 21.38 -7.33 22.06
CA LEU A 237 21.71 -7.18 20.66
C LEU A 237 20.73 -6.25 19.96
N SER A 238 21.30 -5.36 19.15
CA SER A 238 20.55 -4.55 18.18
C SER A 238 21.20 -4.71 16.81
N LEU A 239 20.47 -5.32 15.90
CA LEU A 239 20.97 -5.72 14.59
C LEU A 239 20.08 -5.13 13.47
N VAL A 240 20.64 -5.04 12.28
CA VAL A 240 19.89 -4.95 11.04
C VAL A 240 20.11 -6.23 10.26
N HIS A 241 19.03 -6.88 9.87
CA HIS A 241 19.05 -8.03 8.98
C HIS A 241 18.74 -7.59 7.57
N GLU A 242 19.66 -7.78 6.65
CA GLU A 242 19.53 -7.46 5.24
C GLU A 242 19.28 -8.72 4.41
N PHE A 243 18.38 -8.60 3.45
CA PHE A 243 18.08 -9.61 2.44
C PHE A 243 18.12 -8.97 1.06
N VAL A 244 18.88 -9.56 0.15
CA VAL A 244 18.94 -9.14 -1.25
C VAL A 244 18.60 -10.33 -2.13
N PHE A 245 17.52 -10.25 -2.86
CA PHE A 245 17.12 -11.27 -3.83
C PHE A 245 17.44 -10.79 -5.23
N LYS A 246 18.45 -11.37 -5.87
CA LYS A 246 18.90 -11.02 -7.21
C LYS A 246 18.36 -12.02 -8.22
N LYS A 247 17.68 -11.54 -9.24
CA LYS A 247 17.20 -12.36 -10.36
C LYS A 247 18.39 -12.96 -11.11
N THR A 248 18.36 -14.27 -11.34
CA THR A 248 19.30 -14.96 -12.28
C THR A 248 18.57 -15.50 -13.49
N SER A 249 17.28 -15.82 -13.35
CA SER A 249 16.34 -16.13 -14.41
C SER A 249 14.90 -15.89 -13.93
N ASP A 250 13.90 -16.18 -14.76
CA ASP A 250 12.49 -16.11 -14.31
C ASP A 250 12.14 -17.18 -13.27
N LEU A 251 12.97 -18.21 -13.12
CA LEU A 251 12.72 -19.36 -12.25
C LEU A 251 13.78 -19.54 -11.16
N THR A 252 14.80 -18.68 -11.11
CA THR A 252 15.93 -18.81 -10.17
C THR A 252 16.42 -17.47 -9.69
N CYS A 253 16.91 -17.40 -8.45
CA CYS A 253 17.53 -16.21 -7.90
C CYS A 253 18.71 -16.56 -6.98
N ILE A 254 19.47 -15.54 -6.57
CA ILE A 254 20.44 -15.59 -5.48
C ILE A 254 19.87 -14.82 -4.31
N LEU A 255 19.83 -15.43 -3.12
CA LEU A 255 19.65 -14.74 -1.85
C LEU A 255 21.02 -14.38 -1.31
N ALA A 256 21.27 -13.08 -1.06
CA ALA A 256 22.39 -12.59 -0.27
C ALA A 256 21.84 -12.01 1.04
N THR A 257 22.34 -12.44 2.18
CA THR A 257 21.83 -12.03 3.49
C THR A 257 22.95 -11.84 4.50
N ARG A 258 22.76 -10.87 5.43
CA ARG A 258 23.71 -10.59 6.51
C ARG A 258 23.06 -9.91 7.70
N PHE A 259 23.71 -9.98 8.86
CA PHE A 259 23.43 -9.11 10.00
C PHE A 259 24.48 -7.99 10.12
N LEU A 260 24.00 -6.77 10.40
CA LEU A 260 24.83 -5.63 10.76
C LEU A 260 24.59 -5.27 12.22
N ASN A 261 25.67 -5.02 12.97
CA ASN A 261 25.56 -4.52 14.33
C ASN A 261 25.24 -3.01 14.30
N VAL A 262 24.12 -2.63 14.92
CA VAL A 262 23.73 -1.23 15.11
C VAL A 262 23.61 -0.87 16.60
N GLY A 263 23.98 -1.79 17.48
CA GLY A 263 24.07 -1.58 18.92
C GLY A 263 25.29 -0.73 19.30
N ALA A 264 25.26 -0.16 20.49
CA ALA A 264 26.33 0.70 21.03
C ALA A 264 27.63 -0.08 21.35
N HIS A 265 27.56 -1.41 21.48
CA HIS A 265 28.68 -2.23 21.87
C HIS A 265 29.08 -3.22 20.77
N PRO A 266 30.38 -3.53 20.64
CA PRO A 266 30.84 -4.61 19.77
C PRO A 266 30.20 -5.95 20.15
N ILE A 267 29.89 -6.76 19.16
CA ILE A 267 29.39 -8.13 19.37
C ILE A 267 30.60 -9.04 19.73
N PRO A 268 30.56 -9.83 20.82
CA PRO A 268 31.56 -10.83 21.12
C PRO A 268 31.76 -11.84 19.98
N GLU A 269 32.96 -12.39 19.83
CA GLU A 269 33.30 -13.22 18.66
C GLU A 269 32.49 -14.52 18.60
N ASP A 270 32.27 -15.16 19.73
CA ASP A 270 31.43 -16.34 19.88
C ASP A 270 29.97 -16.08 19.48
N VAL A 271 29.46 -14.89 19.79
CA VAL A 271 28.10 -14.46 19.34
C VAL A 271 28.08 -14.17 17.84
N LYS A 272 29.14 -13.61 17.26
CA LYS A 272 29.22 -13.42 15.80
C LYS A 272 29.20 -14.76 15.06
N GLU A 273 29.95 -15.75 15.52
CA GLU A 273 29.92 -17.09 14.93
C GLU A 273 28.54 -17.72 15.02
N LEU A 274 27.83 -17.56 16.14
CA LEU A 274 26.46 -18.02 16.30
C LEU A 274 25.49 -17.30 15.30
N LEU A 275 25.62 -15.99 15.18
CA LEU A 275 24.80 -15.20 14.23
C LEU A 275 25.09 -15.61 12.79
N PHE A 276 26.35 -15.84 12.42
CA PHE A 276 26.71 -16.29 11.08
C PHE A 276 26.08 -17.65 10.76
N LYS A 277 26.24 -18.63 11.66
CA LYS A 277 25.63 -19.94 11.53
C LYS A 277 24.10 -19.87 11.44
N ARG A 278 23.51 -18.93 12.15
CA ARG A 278 22.07 -18.68 12.06
C ARG A 278 21.64 -18.18 10.69
N ILE A 279 22.38 -17.24 10.10
CA ILE A 279 22.14 -16.75 8.73
C ILE A 279 22.18 -17.92 7.73
N GLU A 280 23.21 -18.76 7.81
CA GLU A 280 23.33 -19.93 6.93
C GLU A 280 22.12 -20.86 7.06
N ASN A 281 21.75 -21.21 8.29
CA ASN A 281 20.63 -22.11 8.54
C ASN A 281 19.29 -21.52 8.06
N MET A 282 19.09 -20.21 8.24
CA MET A 282 17.89 -19.51 7.75
C MET A 282 17.84 -19.48 6.21
N ALA A 283 18.98 -19.19 5.57
CA ALA A 283 19.07 -19.16 4.12
C ALA A 283 18.79 -20.54 3.49
N VAL A 284 19.34 -21.61 4.09
CA VAL A 284 19.07 -23.00 3.70
C VAL A 284 17.61 -23.36 3.91
N GLY A 285 17.03 -23.03 5.07
CA GLY A 285 15.62 -23.31 5.36
C GLY A 285 14.67 -22.63 4.38
N LEU A 286 14.93 -21.34 4.06
CA LEU A 286 14.14 -20.63 3.04
C LEU A 286 14.28 -21.26 1.65
N LYS A 287 15.51 -21.59 1.24
CA LYS A 287 15.78 -22.27 -0.03
C LYS A 287 14.96 -23.55 -0.14
N GLU A 288 15.10 -24.46 0.82
CA GLU A 288 14.39 -25.74 0.82
C GLU A 288 12.87 -25.58 0.81
N TYR A 289 12.37 -24.59 1.51
CA TYR A 289 10.94 -24.30 1.55
C TYR A 289 10.43 -23.81 0.20
N CYS A 290 11.11 -22.84 -0.43
CA CYS A 290 10.73 -22.32 -1.74
C CYS A 290 10.76 -23.40 -2.83
N GLU A 291 11.80 -24.25 -2.82
CA GLU A 291 11.99 -25.32 -3.80
C GLU A 291 10.94 -26.42 -3.65
N ARG A 292 10.55 -26.79 -2.43
CA ARG A 292 9.44 -27.73 -2.18
C ARG A 292 8.09 -27.18 -2.63
N LYS A 293 7.82 -25.92 -2.34
CA LYS A 293 6.54 -25.28 -2.72
C LYS A 293 6.35 -25.18 -4.23
N LYS A 294 7.44 -25.12 -5.00
CA LYS A 294 7.40 -25.12 -6.46
C LYS A 294 7.14 -26.51 -7.05
N ALA A 295 7.48 -27.58 -6.31
CA ALA A 295 7.33 -28.96 -6.75
C ALA A 295 5.92 -29.53 -6.45
N SER A 296 5.12 -28.86 -5.62
CA SER A 296 3.75 -29.20 -5.27
C SER A 296 2.75 -28.43 -6.12
#